data_17446e9baeace6afe50ff322448c3491
#
_entry.id   17446e9baeace6afe50ff322448c3491
#
_cell.length_a   1.000
_cell.length_b   1.000
_cell.length_c   1.000
_cell.angle_alpha   90.00
_cell.angle_beta   90.00
_cell.angle_gamma   90.00
#
_symmetry.space_group_name_H-M   'P 1'
#
loop_
_entity.id
_entity.type
_entity.pdbx_description
1 polymer ?
#
loop_
_entity_poly.entity_id
_entity_poly.type
_entity_poly.pdbx_seq_one_letter_code
_entity_poly.pdbx_strand_id
1 'polypeptide(L)'
;MTYENLDAKLINALLGNGRASLRSLGEQLDVSVTTVSNHLRDLEAEGVVNGYTPTVDYDTLGYDVTAIINLKVEGSALQTVAERLRQQKQMVSVYEVTGDYD
;
A
#
# COMPACT_ATOMS: atom_id res chain seq x y z
N MET A 1 -1.78 -14.17 14.77
CA MET A 1 -2.97 -14.46 13.96
C MET A 1 -2.57 -15.27 12.74
N THR A 2 -3.33 -16.31 12.43
CA THR A 2 -3.04 -17.17 11.29
C THR A 2 -4.03 -16.89 10.17
N TYR A 3 -3.52 -16.57 8.99
CA TYR A 3 -4.36 -16.37 7.80
C TYR A 3 -4.43 -17.67 7.02
N GLU A 4 -5.57 -17.85 6.35
CA GLU A 4 -5.77 -19.02 5.50
C GLU A 4 -4.80 -19.00 4.31
N ASN A 5 -4.52 -20.17 3.74
CA ASN A 5 -3.70 -20.25 2.54
C ASN A 5 -4.21 -19.39 1.39
N LEU A 6 -5.53 -19.30 1.27
CA LEU A 6 -6.14 -18.46 0.24
C LEU A 6 -5.76 -17.00 0.41
N ASP A 7 -5.74 -16.50 1.64
CA ASP A 7 -5.34 -15.12 1.92
C ASP A 7 -3.90 -14.86 1.51
N ALA A 8 -2.99 -15.78 1.83
CA ALA A 8 -1.59 -15.66 1.43
C ALA A 8 -1.44 -15.66 -0.10
N LYS A 9 -2.16 -16.52 -0.79
CA LYS A 9 -2.14 -16.58 -2.25
C LYS A 9 -2.72 -15.32 -2.87
N LEU A 10 -3.79 -14.79 -2.27
CA LEU A 10 -4.41 -13.55 -2.74
C LEU A 10 -3.47 -12.36 -2.59
N ILE A 11 -2.81 -12.24 -1.46
CA ILE A 11 -1.83 -11.18 -1.22
C ILE A 11 -0.68 -11.29 -2.22
N ASN A 12 -0.15 -12.49 -2.44
CA ASN A 12 0.92 -12.70 -3.41
C ASN A 12 0.51 -12.33 -4.82
N ALA A 13 -0.72 -12.67 -5.21
CA ALA A 13 -1.23 -12.30 -6.54
C ALA A 13 -1.32 -10.79 -6.70
N LEU A 14 -1.77 -10.09 -5.66
CA LEU A 14 -1.87 -8.62 -5.67
C LEU A 14 -0.50 -7.96 -5.66
N LEU A 15 0.47 -8.54 -4.96
CA LEU A 15 1.85 -8.02 -4.98
C LEU A 15 2.45 -8.12 -6.38
N GLY A 16 2.10 -9.15 -7.14
CA GLY A 16 2.53 -9.31 -8.52
C GLY A 16 1.79 -8.42 -9.51
N ASN A 17 0.53 -8.11 -9.22
CA ASN A 17 -0.28 -7.24 -10.07
C ASN A 17 -1.36 -6.55 -9.22
N GLY A 18 -1.06 -5.34 -8.76
CA GLY A 18 -1.96 -4.56 -7.92
C GLY A 18 -3.24 -4.10 -8.62
N ARG A 19 -3.32 -4.22 -9.93
CA ARG A 19 -4.52 -3.86 -10.71
C ARG A 19 -5.34 -5.06 -11.13
N ALA A 20 -5.04 -6.24 -10.64
CA ALA A 20 -5.80 -7.44 -11.00
C ALA A 20 -7.26 -7.27 -10.61
N SER A 21 -8.17 -7.65 -11.52
CA SER A 21 -9.60 -7.62 -11.25
C SER A 21 -9.99 -8.77 -10.32
N LEU A 22 -11.12 -8.64 -9.64
CA LEU A 22 -11.65 -9.72 -8.82
C LEU A 22 -11.87 -10.99 -9.64
N ARG A 23 -12.30 -10.85 -10.88
CA ARG A 23 -12.50 -11.98 -11.79
C ARG A 23 -11.18 -12.67 -12.11
N SER A 24 -10.16 -11.89 -12.43
CA SER A 24 -8.83 -12.42 -12.72
C SER A 24 -8.26 -13.15 -11.51
N LEU A 25 -8.40 -12.57 -10.33
CA LEU A 25 -7.95 -13.21 -9.08
C LEU A 25 -8.70 -14.50 -8.81
N GLY A 26 -10.01 -14.52 -9.06
CA GLY A 26 -10.81 -15.74 -8.90
C GLY A 26 -10.36 -16.85 -9.83
N GLU A 27 -10.09 -16.53 -11.10
CA GLU A 27 -9.57 -17.49 -12.05
C GLU A 27 -8.19 -18.01 -11.67
N GLN A 28 -7.32 -17.12 -11.25
CA GLN A 28 -5.94 -17.43 -10.87
C GLN A 28 -5.88 -18.33 -9.63
N LEU A 29 -6.77 -18.10 -8.68
CA LEU A 29 -6.81 -18.83 -7.40
C LEU A 29 -7.80 -19.99 -7.40
N ASP A 30 -8.55 -20.15 -8.49
CA ASP A 30 -9.57 -21.18 -8.65
C ASP A 30 -10.68 -21.08 -7.58
N VAL A 31 -11.17 -19.88 -7.39
CA VAL A 31 -12.29 -19.60 -6.48
C VAL A 31 -13.26 -18.61 -7.12
N SER A 32 -14.43 -18.46 -6.54
CA SER A 32 -15.43 -17.53 -7.07
C SER A 32 -15.04 -16.08 -6.82
N VAL A 33 -15.59 -15.19 -7.63
CA VAL A 33 -15.42 -13.73 -7.45
C VAL A 33 -15.93 -13.31 -6.07
N THR A 34 -17.03 -13.87 -5.61
CA THR A 34 -17.58 -13.57 -4.29
C THR A 34 -16.60 -13.94 -3.18
N THR A 35 -15.96 -15.10 -3.29
CA THR A 35 -14.96 -15.53 -2.32
C THR A 35 -13.78 -14.57 -2.28
N VAL A 36 -13.26 -14.17 -3.46
CA VAL A 36 -12.17 -13.18 -3.53
C VAL A 36 -12.59 -11.88 -2.88
N SER A 37 -13.76 -11.38 -3.22
CA SER A 37 -14.28 -10.11 -2.69
C SER A 37 -14.40 -10.14 -1.18
N ASN A 38 -14.94 -11.23 -0.62
CA ASN A 38 -15.12 -11.34 0.83
C ASN A 38 -13.78 -11.39 1.56
N HIS A 39 -12.84 -12.21 1.07
CA HIS A 39 -11.52 -12.30 1.69
C HIS A 39 -10.76 -10.98 1.60
N LEU A 40 -10.80 -10.32 0.45
CA LEU A 40 -10.12 -9.06 0.26
C LEU A 40 -10.68 -7.97 1.17
N ARG A 41 -12.01 -7.90 1.29
CA ARG A 41 -12.67 -6.94 2.18
C ARG A 41 -12.25 -7.16 3.63
N ASP A 42 -12.17 -8.41 4.07
CA ASP A 42 -11.75 -8.73 5.43
C ASP A 42 -10.29 -8.35 5.66
N LEU A 43 -9.41 -8.61 4.70
CA LEU A 43 -8.00 -8.22 4.78
C LEU A 43 -7.83 -6.70 4.84
N GLU A 44 -8.64 -5.97 4.10
CA GLU A 44 -8.63 -4.51 4.15
C GLU A 44 -9.15 -4.00 5.50
N ALA A 45 -10.24 -4.59 6.00
CA ALA A 45 -10.82 -4.19 7.29
C ALA A 45 -9.89 -4.48 8.46
N GLU A 46 -9.12 -5.56 8.40
CA GLU A 46 -8.15 -5.93 9.43
C GLU A 46 -6.83 -5.17 9.34
N GLY A 47 -6.65 -4.35 8.31
CA GLY A 47 -5.43 -3.58 8.13
C GLY A 47 -4.26 -4.36 7.56
N VAL A 48 -4.49 -5.56 7.04
CA VAL A 48 -3.44 -6.35 6.38
C VAL A 48 -3.15 -5.77 5.00
N VAL A 49 -4.20 -5.44 4.25
CA VAL A 49 -4.07 -4.71 2.99
C VAL A 49 -4.46 -3.27 3.26
N ASN A 50 -3.49 -2.36 3.23
CA ASN A 50 -3.67 -0.97 3.60
C ASN A 50 -3.93 -0.05 2.42
N GLY A 51 -3.90 -0.55 1.22
CA GLY A 51 -4.14 0.23 0.03
C GLY A 51 -3.40 -0.33 -1.16
N TYR A 52 -3.51 0.39 -2.26
CA TYR A 52 -2.94 0.00 -3.54
C TYR A 52 -2.16 1.17 -4.10
N THR A 53 -0.87 0.97 -4.32
CA THR A 53 0.02 2.04 -4.76
C THR A 53 0.78 1.58 -6.00
N PRO A 54 0.79 2.39 -7.08
CA PRO A 54 1.59 2.04 -8.25
C PRO A 54 3.07 2.23 -7.97
N THR A 55 3.89 1.42 -8.61
CA THR A 55 5.31 1.72 -8.72
C THR A 55 5.50 2.61 -9.94
N VAL A 56 6.27 3.67 -9.78
CA VAL A 56 6.40 4.71 -10.80
C VAL A 56 7.87 4.95 -11.11
N ASP A 57 8.17 5.07 -12.39
CA ASP A 57 9.49 5.50 -12.85
C ASP A 57 9.49 7.03 -12.89
N TYR A 58 10.02 7.64 -11.85
CA TYR A 58 10.02 9.09 -11.71
C TYR A 58 10.99 9.78 -12.66
N ASP A 59 12.05 9.09 -13.06
CA ASP A 59 12.99 9.63 -14.07
C ASP A 59 12.26 9.85 -15.41
N THR A 60 11.46 8.88 -15.80
CA THR A 60 10.67 8.98 -17.05
C THR A 60 9.66 10.12 -16.98
N LEU A 61 9.13 10.41 -15.78
CA LEU A 61 8.20 11.53 -15.59
C LEU A 61 8.90 12.90 -15.58
N GLY A 62 10.22 12.94 -15.53
CA GLY A 62 10.96 14.18 -15.54
C GLY A 62 11.50 14.62 -14.19
N TYR A 63 11.50 13.75 -13.19
CA TYR A 63 12.12 14.02 -11.90
C TYR A 63 13.58 13.59 -11.93
N ASP A 64 14.47 14.54 -11.88
CA ASP A 64 15.91 14.25 -11.99
C ASP A 64 16.52 13.68 -10.72
N VAL A 65 15.95 13.99 -9.57
CA VAL A 65 16.45 13.56 -8.28
C VAL A 65 15.31 13.08 -7.41
N THR A 66 15.50 11.91 -6.80
CA THR A 66 14.57 11.38 -5.82
C THR A 66 15.31 11.25 -4.48
N ALA A 67 14.71 11.78 -3.43
CA ALA A 67 15.29 11.73 -2.09
C ALA A 67 14.27 11.15 -1.10
N ILE A 68 14.79 10.40 -0.13
CA ILE A 68 14.03 9.92 1.00
C ILE A 68 14.41 10.75 2.21
N ILE A 69 13.46 11.44 2.81
CA ILE A 69 13.70 12.30 3.95
C ILE A 69 12.98 11.72 5.16
N ASN A 70 13.72 11.43 6.21
CA ASN A 70 13.17 10.96 7.47
C ASN A 70 13.07 12.12 8.45
N LEU A 71 11.87 12.31 8.99
CA LEU A 71 11.61 13.35 9.98
C LEU A 71 11.13 12.72 11.28
N LYS A 72 11.70 13.19 12.39
CA LYS A 72 11.25 12.80 13.72
C LYS A 72 10.35 13.89 14.26
N VAL A 73 9.09 13.53 14.54
CA VAL A 73 8.06 14.49 14.94
C VAL A 73 7.39 14.01 16.20
N GLU A 74 7.04 14.95 17.09
CA GLU A 74 6.26 14.62 18.29
C GLU A 74 4.87 14.09 17.90
N GLY A 75 4.39 13.07 18.63
CA GLY A 75 3.16 12.39 18.27
C GLY A 75 1.95 13.29 18.11
N SER A 76 1.86 14.36 18.91
CA SER A 76 0.73 15.30 18.84
C SER A 76 0.74 16.14 17.55
N ALA A 77 1.89 16.30 16.90
CA ALA A 77 2.03 17.07 15.67
C ALA A 77 2.10 16.21 14.42
N LEU A 78 2.11 14.90 14.55
CA LEU A 78 2.37 13.98 13.44
C LEU A 78 1.39 14.15 12.28
N GLN A 79 0.10 14.19 12.56
CA GLN A 79 -0.92 14.33 11.52
C GLN A 79 -0.83 15.66 10.80
N THR A 80 -0.62 16.74 11.52
CA THR A 80 -0.50 18.08 10.94
C THR A 80 0.70 18.18 10.02
N VAL A 81 1.85 17.66 10.44
CA VAL A 81 3.06 17.66 9.63
C VAL A 81 2.88 16.79 8.39
N ALA A 82 2.30 15.60 8.54
CA ALA A 82 2.08 14.68 7.42
C ALA A 82 1.16 15.33 6.36
N GLU A 83 0.09 15.99 6.77
CA GLU A 83 -0.82 16.65 5.84
C GLU A 83 -0.15 17.80 5.10
N ARG A 84 0.65 18.60 5.78
CA ARG A 84 1.38 19.69 5.14
C ARG A 84 2.39 19.17 4.12
N LEU A 85 3.07 18.08 4.43
CA LEU A 85 4.01 17.47 3.50
C LEU A 85 3.30 16.93 2.26
N ARG A 86 2.13 16.32 2.42
CA ARG A 86 1.36 15.80 1.30
C ARG A 86 0.89 16.87 0.34
N GLN A 87 0.75 18.10 0.80
CA GLN A 87 0.31 19.23 -0.02
C GLN A 87 1.42 19.82 -0.90
N GLN A 88 2.67 19.43 -0.67
CA GLN A 88 3.79 19.93 -1.47
C GLN A 88 3.80 19.24 -2.83
N LYS A 89 3.94 20.03 -3.90
CA LYS A 89 3.90 19.52 -5.28
C LYS A 89 4.97 18.48 -5.58
N GLN A 90 6.11 18.59 -4.94
CA GLN A 90 7.25 17.70 -5.17
C GLN A 90 7.24 16.49 -4.26
N MET A 91 6.25 16.39 -3.38
CA MET A 91 6.15 15.29 -2.45
C MET A 91 5.36 14.15 -3.08
N VAL A 92 6.00 13.00 -3.24
CA VAL A 92 5.42 11.83 -3.90
C VAL A 92 4.70 10.93 -2.91
N SER A 93 5.33 10.64 -1.80
CA SER A 93 4.79 9.74 -0.79
C SER A 93 5.17 10.20 0.60
N VAL A 94 4.24 10.07 1.53
CA VAL A 94 4.49 10.34 2.94
C VAL A 94 4.12 9.09 3.72
N TYR A 95 5.10 8.56 4.46
CA TYR A 95 4.92 7.38 5.29
C TYR A 95 5.09 7.72 6.76
N GLU A 96 4.18 7.23 7.57
CA GLU A 96 4.28 7.32 9.03
C GLU A 96 4.85 6.02 9.54
N VAL A 97 5.97 6.11 10.25
CA VAL A 97 6.63 4.93 10.81
C VAL A 97 7.01 5.19 12.26
N THR A 98 7.20 4.13 13.02
CA THR A 98 7.63 4.22 14.42
C THR A 98 9.03 3.64 14.54
N GLY A 99 9.83 4.22 15.44
CA GLY A 99 11.20 3.80 15.69
C GLY A 99 12.17 4.96 15.69
N ASP A 100 13.43 4.65 15.94
CA ASP A 100 14.51 5.63 15.90
C ASP A 100 15.23 5.55 14.55
N TYR A 101 15.52 6.72 13.99
CA TYR A 101 16.27 6.86 12.74
C TYR A 101 17.54 7.65 13.03
N ASP A 102 18.63 7.04 12.77
CA ASP A 102 19.92 7.71 12.88
C ASP A 102 20.52 8.00 11.52
#